data_354157fa96620c76a8ae564350b6f9a9
#
_entry.id   354157fa96620c76a8ae564350b6f9a9
#
_cell.length_a   1.000
_cell.length_b   1.000
_cell.length_c   1.000
_cell.angle_alpha   90.00
_cell.angle_beta   90.00
_cell.angle_gamma   90.00
#
_symmetry.space_group_name_H-M   'P 1'
#
loop_
_entity.id
_entity.type
_entity.pdbx_description
1 polymer ?
#
loop_
_entity_poly.entity_id
_entity_poly.type
_entity_poly.pdbx_seq_one_letter_code
_entity_poly.pdbx_strand_id
1 'polypeptide(L)'
;MNAYIFTGPTLPADEARQALDAIYLPPASEGDVYRVASRKPQAIGIIDGYFECIPAVWHKEILWAMAQGIYVFGCASMGALRAAELAAFGMEGVGKIFEAYRDGTIEDDDEVAVAHLSADRGYQPTSVAMVNIRATLEAAEKAGIVPAVIRRKLEEIAKELFYQDRSYQEVLDRAEERGLSGQLESLRRWLPTGQVDQKHQDALAMLQTMTALLNSNPPPKRVRYSFEYTANWEIARSRAGSLHVDSLGRGDTIFMDRLLDELRLEGDLYAQTRQAVLLRCLALEEARRQGVIPTPGMVHAAAQRFRGAMGIGDPVTFQSWLTENHLNHDEFLELMKEEAAFDWARDQAELDTTALVPDYLRVTGQYPRLWCRAREKQHLLESQGLQYPSSLDAGLTDDELLRWYFEVRLGRPVPTDLALYCRLAGFADGSSFQRAILREYCYLSHQPIY
;
A
#
# COMPACT_ATOMS: atom_id res chain seq x y z
N MET A 1 1.68 -13.39 -11.68
CA MET A 1 2.48 -12.38 -12.43
C MET A 1 2.55 -11.10 -11.61
N ASN A 2 3.62 -10.31 -11.72
CA ASN A 2 3.76 -9.08 -10.91
C ASN A 2 3.28 -7.86 -11.71
N ALA A 3 1.95 -7.74 -11.89
CA ALA A 3 1.30 -6.63 -12.59
C ALA A 3 0.07 -6.12 -11.83
N TYR A 4 -0.20 -4.83 -11.97
CA TYR A 4 -1.36 -4.15 -11.39
C TYR A 4 -2.14 -3.44 -12.49
N ILE A 5 -3.47 -3.52 -12.43
CA ILE A 5 -4.37 -2.95 -13.44
C ILE A 5 -5.42 -2.08 -12.75
N PHE A 6 -5.50 -0.81 -13.13
CA PHE A 6 -6.57 0.08 -12.72
C PHE A 6 -7.75 -0.02 -13.70
N THR A 7 -8.91 -0.45 -13.20
CA THR A 7 -10.11 -0.66 -14.03
C THR A 7 -11.38 -0.29 -13.25
N GLY A 8 -12.46 -0.08 -13.97
CA GLY A 8 -13.76 0.26 -13.41
C GLY A 8 -14.87 0.03 -14.44
N PRO A 9 -15.55 1.12 -14.95
CA PRO A 9 -16.70 0.97 -15.83
C PRO A 9 -16.39 0.38 -17.20
N THR A 10 -15.12 0.43 -17.65
CA THR A 10 -14.73 -0.04 -18.99
C THR A 10 -14.63 -1.55 -19.08
N LEU A 11 -14.07 -2.22 -18.07
CA LEU A 11 -13.85 -3.66 -18.06
C LEU A 11 -13.94 -4.19 -16.63
N PRO A 12 -14.95 -5.02 -16.28
CA PRO A 12 -15.06 -5.62 -14.97
C PRO A 12 -13.82 -6.48 -14.62
N ALA A 13 -13.36 -6.38 -13.37
CA ALA A 13 -12.15 -7.08 -12.93
C ALA A 13 -12.24 -8.62 -13.10
N ASP A 14 -13.43 -9.20 -12.91
CA ASP A 14 -13.63 -10.66 -13.06
C ASP A 14 -13.47 -11.12 -14.51
N GLU A 15 -13.88 -10.31 -15.47
CA GLU A 15 -13.65 -10.56 -16.90
C GLU A 15 -12.18 -10.35 -17.25
N ALA A 16 -11.59 -9.26 -16.77
CA ALA A 16 -10.21 -8.90 -17.02
C ALA A 16 -9.23 -9.98 -16.53
N ARG A 17 -9.51 -10.65 -15.41
CA ARG A 17 -8.71 -11.78 -14.89
C ARG A 17 -8.61 -12.96 -15.85
N GLN A 18 -9.58 -13.14 -16.74
CA GLN A 18 -9.51 -14.20 -17.75
C GLN A 18 -8.46 -13.92 -18.83
N ALA A 19 -8.15 -12.63 -19.07
CA ALA A 19 -7.16 -12.20 -20.05
C ALA A 19 -5.74 -12.07 -19.47
N LEU A 20 -5.62 -11.65 -18.22
CA LEU A 20 -4.34 -11.48 -17.52
C LEU A 20 -4.48 -11.75 -16.01
N ASP A 21 -3.67 -12.66 -15.48
CA ASP A 21 -3.52 -12.87 -14.04
C ASP A 21 -2.71 -11.71 -13.44
N ALA A 22 -3.42 -10.76 -12.84
CA ALA A 22 -2.88 -9.53 -12.26
C ALA A 22 -3.69 -9.09 -11.03
N ILE A 23 -3.17 -8.11 -10.30
CA ILE A 23 -3.90 -7.44 -9.22
C ILE A 23 -4.72 -6.31 -9.84
N TYR A 24 -6.03 -6.41 -9.72
CA TYR A 24 -6.97 -5.41 -10.23
C TYR A 24 -7.36 -4.44 -9.13
N LEU A 25 -7.27 -3.15 -9.43
CA LEU A 25 -7.52 -2.03 -8.54
C LEU A 25 -8.65 -1.16 -9.10
N PRO A 26 -9.33 -0.37 -8.24
CA PRO A 26 -10.30 0.64 -8.67
C PRO A 26 -9.74 1.62 -9.72
N PRO A 27 -10.59 2.43 -10.40
CA PRO A 27 -10.13 3.50 -11.28
C PRO A 27 -9.05 4.36 -10.63
N ALA A 28 -8.00 4.71 -11.40
CA ALA A 28 -6.84 5.43 -10.89
C ALA A 28 -7.17 6.88 -10.50
N SER A 29 -6.62 7.33 -9.38
CA SER A 29 -6.59 8.71 -8.92
C SER A 29 -5.16 9.19 -8.66
N GLU A 30 -4.97 10.48 -8.30
CA GLU A 30 -3.67 11.03 -7.92
C GLU A 30 -3.02 10.20 -6.79
N GLY A 31 -1.77 9.80 -6.99
CA GLY A 31 -0.99 9.03 -6.03
C GLY A 31 -1.12 7.51 -6.15
N ASP A 32 -2.13 6.98 -6.85
CA ASP A 32 -2.34 5.54 -6.98
C ASP A 32 -1.20 4.83 -7.73
N VAL A 33 -0.78 5.41 -8.84
CA VAL A 33 0.35 4.86 -9.62
C VAL A 33 1.63 4.90 -8.82
N TYR A 34 1.87 5.96 -8.05
CA TYR A 34 3.01 6.02 -7.13
C TYR A 34 2.98 4.91 -6.08
N ARG A 35 1.82 4.69 -5.41
CA ARG A 35 1.66 3.63 -4.39
C ARG A 35 1.97 2.25 -4.94
N VAL A 36 1.43 1.95 -6.12
CA VAL A 36 1.66 0.68 -6.81
C VAL A 36 3.12 0.54 -7.25
N ALA A 37 3.68 1.58 -7.85
CA ALA A 37 5.06 1.57 -8.34
C ALA A 37 6.09 1.40 -7.21
N SER A 38 5.78 1.86 -5.99
CA SER A 38 6.62 1.66 -4.80
C SER A 38 6.76 0.16 -4.42
N ARG A 39 5.81 -0.69 -4.83
CA ARG A 39 5.88 -2.15 -4.70
C ARG A 39 6.74 -2.83 -5.76
N LYS A 40 7.31 -2.04 -6.69
CA LYS A 40 8.19 -2.49 -7.78
C LYS A 40 7.59 -3.60 -8.66
N PRO A 41 6.35 -3.44 -9.17
CA PRO A 41 5.80 -4.40 -10.12
C PRO A 41 6.58 -4.36 -11.43
N GLN A 42 6.41 -5.39 -12.26
CA GLN A 42 6.99 -5.44 -13.60
C GLN A 42 6.21 -4.54 -14.57
N ALA A 43 4.89 -4.47 -14.41
CA ALA A 43 4.02 -3.65 -15.24
C ALA A 43 2.82 -3.06 -14.47
N ILE A 44 2.35 -1.88 -14.92
CA ILE A 44 1.13 -1.23 -14.47
C ILE A 44 0.28 -0.94 -15.71
N GLY A 45 -1.00 -1.31 -15.69
CA GLY A 45 -1.99 -0.97 -16.69
C GLY A 45 -2.99 0.04 -16.16
N ILE A 46 -3.28 1.09 -16.93
CA ILE A 46 -4.29 2.09 -16.62
C ILE A 46 -5.36 2.00 -17.71
N ILE A 47 -6.55 1.50 -17.33
CA ILE A 47 -7.74 1.49 -18.16
C ILE A 47 -8.60 2.70 -17.79
N ASP A 48 -9.13 2.70 -16.56
CA ASP A 48 -9.99 3.74 -16.04
C ASP A 48 -9.29 4.61 -14.98
N GLY A 49 -9.71 5.86 -14.90
CA GLY A 49 -9.35 6.81 -13.86
C GLY A 49 -10.53 7.73 -13.56
N TYR A 50 -10.49 8.34 -12.39
CA TYR A 50 -11.51 9.28 -12.00
C TYR A 50 -11.38 10.62 -12.73
N PHE A 51 -12.54 11.23 -13.04
CA PHE A 51 -12.70 12.56 -13.61
C PHE A 51 -13.44 13.47 -12.62
N GLU A 52 -13.23 14.77 -12.70
CA GLU A 52 -13.93 15.86 -12.03
C GLU A 52 -13.94 15.81 -10.48
N CYS A 53 -14.51 14.79 -9.88
CA CYS A 53 -14.77 14.77 -8.43
C CYS A 53 -13.53 14.46 -7.58
N ILE A 54 -12.54 13.83 -8.16
CA ILE A 54 -11.29 13.39 -7.50
C ILE A 54 -10.12 13.77 -8.39
N PRO A 55 -8.99 14.23 -7.84
CA PRO A 55 -7.81 14.55 -8.65
C PRO A 55 -7.40 13.35 -9.52
N ALA A 56 -7.30 13.58 -10.83
CA ALA A 56 -6.93 12.56 -11.80
C ALA A 56 -5.48 12.11 -11.62
N VAL A 57 -5.18 10.88 -12.06
CA VAL A 57 -3.81 10.34 -12.06
C VAL A 57 -2.83 11.33 -12.70
N TRP A 58 -1.74 11.64 -11.99
CA TRP A 58 -0.81 12.67 -12.38
C TRP A 58 0.28 12.13 -13.31
N HIS A 59 0.62 12.87 -14.34
CA HIS A 59 1.68 12.50 -15.31
C HIS A 59 3.00 12.15 -14.63
N LYS A 60 3.35 12.90 -13.58
CA LYS A 60 4.63 12.78 -12.92
C LYS A 60 4.80 11.48 -12.15
N GLU A 61 3.72 10.91 -11.60
CA GLU A 61 3.78 9.59 -10.98
C GLU A 61 4.00 8.47 -12.01
N ILE A 62 3.41 8.60 -13.21
CA ILE A 62 3.64 7.67 -14.33
C ILE A 62 5.08 7.77 -14.82
N LEU A 63 5.60 8.99 -15.00
CA LEU A 63 7.00 9.22 -15.36
C LEU A 63 7.95 8.64 -14.31
N TRP A 64 7.64 8.81 -13.03
CA TRP A 64 8.44 8.25 -11.95
C TRP A 64 8.42 6.72 -11.98
N ALA A 65 7.26 6.10 -12.16
CA ALA A 65 7.13 4.65 -12.26
C ALA A 65 7.99 4.08 -13.41
N MET A 66 7.93 4.70 -14.59
CA MET A 66 8.75 4.30 -15.74
C MET A 66 10.25 4.48 -15.48
N ALA A 67 10.66 5.53 -14.76
CA ALA A 67 12.05 5.75 -14.36
C ALA A 67 12.54 4.72 -13.33
N GLN A 68 11.62 4.06 -12.57
CA GLN A 68 11.94 2.92 -11.70
C GLN A 68 12.06 1.59 -12.46
N GLY A 69 11.95 1.60 -13.79
CA GLY A 69 12.07 0.39 -14.61
C GLY A 69 10.76 -0.35 -14.84
N ILE A 70 9.61 0.25 -14.51
CA ILE A 70 8.28 -0.36 -14.61
C ILE A 70 7.67 -0.03 -15.98
N TYR A 71 7.10 -1.02 -16.66
CA TYR A 71 6.31 -0.78 -17.87
C TYR A 71 4.94 -0.20 -17.48
N VAL A 72 4.57 0.94 -18.06
CA VAL A 72 3.24 1.53 -17.81
C VAL A 72 2.48 1.57 -19.13
N PHE A 73 1.30 0.93 -19.13
CA PHE A 73 0.38 0.83 -20.24
C PHE A 73 -0.85 1.68 -20.01
N GLY A 74 -1.43 2.21 -21.08
CA GLY A 74 -2.69 2.95 -21.03
C GLY A 74 -3.57 2.70 -22.23
N CYS A 75 -4.89 2.63 -21.99
CA CYS A 75 -5.89 2.42 -23.05
C CYS A 75 -7.26 2.97 -22.66
N ALA A 76 -8.17 2.94 -23.58
CA ALA A 76 -9.64 3.03 -23.44
C ALA A 76 -10.20 4.31 -22.81
N SER A 77 -9.80 4.70 -21.60
CA SER A 77 -10.35 5.84 -20.85
C SER A 77 -9.23 6.81 -20.44
N MET A 78 -9.14 7.17 -19.16
CA MET A 78 -8.05 7.99 -18.63
C MET A 78 -6.68 7.43 -19.03
N GLY A 79 -6.55 6.10 -19.14
CA GLY A 79 -5.32 5.46 -19.59
C GLY A 79 -4.94 5.82 -21.01
N ALA A 80 -5.90 5.96 -21.94
CA ALA A 80 -5.63 6.37 -23.32
C ALA A 80 -5.14 7.82 -23.40
N LEU A 81 -5.76 8.73 -22.64
CA LEU A 81 -5.33 10.13 -22.52
C LEU A 81 -3.89 10.22 -22.01
N ARG A 82 -3.61 9.61 -20.87
CA ARG A 82 -2.27 9.62 -20.26
C ARG A 82 -1.22 8.97 -21.18
N ALA A 83 -1.59 7.90 -21.89
CA ALA A 83 -0.69 7.28 -22.86
C ALA A 83 -0.39 8.19 -24.04
N ALA A 84 -1.38 8.90 -24.59
CA ALA A 84 -1.16 9.85 -25.68
C ALA A 84 -0.24 11.01 -25.25
N GLU A 85 -0.44 11.58 -24.07
CA GLU A 85 0.37 12.65 -23.49
C GLU A 85 1.81 12.20 -23.19
N LEU A 86 2.00 10.94 -22.79
CA LEU A 86 3.28 10.40 -22.34
C LEU A 86 3.94 9.40 -23.30
N ALA A 87 3.40 9.17 -24.50
CA ALA A 87 3.97 8.28 -25.50
C ALA A 87 5.42 8.67 -25.84
N ALA A 88 5.70 9.96 -25.99
CA ALA A 88 7.04 10.49 -26.27
C ALA A 88 8.05 10.18 -25.14
N PHE A 89 7.59 9.94 -23.93
CA PHE A 89 8.39 9.57 -22.75
C PHE A 89 8.45 8.06 -22.53
N GLY A 90 7.72 7.29 -23.32
CA GLY A 90 7.79 5.83 -23.31
C GLY A 90 6.64 5.12 -22.59
N MET A 91 5.51 5.78 -22.29
CA MET A 91 4.29 5.08 -21.89
C MET A 91 3.73 4.30 -23.08
N GLU A 92 3.31 3.06 -22.82
CA GLU A 92 2.82 2.15 -23.86
C GLU A 92 1.31 2.36 -24.07
N GLY A 93 0.92 3.00 -25.15
CA GLY A 93 -0.49 3.17 -25.50
C GLY A 93 -1.00 2.01 -26.37
N VAL A 94 -2.21 1.54 -26.09
CA VAL A 94 -2.84 0.45 -26.84
C VAL A 94 -4.29 0.79 -27.20
N GLY A 95 -4.66 0.46 -28.44
CA GLY A 95 -6.02 0.55 -28.93
C GLY A 95 -6.31 1.80 -29.74
N LYS A 96 -7.48 1.78 -30.40
CA LYS A 96 -7.88 2.84 -31.34
C LYS A 96 -8.11 4.18 -30.66
N ILE A 97 -8.59 4.18 -29.42
CA ILE A 97 -8.84 5.41 -28.67
C ILE A 97 -7.50 6.11 -28.37
N PHE A 98 -6.49 5.36 -27.93
CA PHE A 98 -5.13 5.90 -27.77
C PHE A 98 -4.59 6.47 -29.09
N GLU A 99 -4.72 5.71 -30.20
CA GLU A 99 -4.26 6.15 -31.50
C GLU A 99 -4.94 7.45 -31.93
N ALA A 100 -6.25 7.56 -31.71
CA ALA A 100 -7.03 8.75 -32.06
C ALA A 100 -6.59 10.00 -31.27
N TYR A 101 -6.27 9.86 -29.97
CA TYR A 101 -5.69 10.95 -29.17
C TYR A 101 -4.27 11.30 -29.61
N ARG A 102 -3.42 10.30 -29.83
CA ARG A 102 -2.04 10.50 -30.27
C ARG A 102 -1.96 11.24 -31.61
N ASP A 103 -2.86 10.93 -32.53
CA ASP A 103 -2.87 11.46 -33.87
C ASP A 103 -3.69 12.77 -33.99
N GLY A 104 -4.28 13.26 -32.87
CA GLY A 104 -5.08 14.48 -32.83
C GLY A 104 -6.44 14.37 -33.54
N THR A 105 -6.94 13.14 -33.74
CA THR A 105 -8.28 12.91 -34.32
C THR A 105 -9.36 13.24 -33.31
N ILE A 106 -9.09 13.03 -32.01
CA ILE A 106 -9.88 13.47 -30.86
C ILE A 106 -8.96 14.18 -29.86
N GLU A 107 -9.49 15.21 -29.19
CA GLU A 107 -8.67 16.04 -28.25
C GLU A 107 -9.31 16.15 -26.87
N ASP A 108 -10.66 16.22 -26.80
CA ASP A 108 -11.38 16.48 -25.57
C ASP A 108 -11.42 15.24 -24.65
N ASP A 109 -11.28 15.45 -23.35
CA ASP A 109 -11.35 14.38 -22.34
C ASP A 109 -12.76 13.80 -22.17
N ASP A 110 -13.81 14.55 -22.50
CA ASP A 110 -15.21 14.10 -22.47
C ASP A 110 -15.53 13.03 -23.52
N GLU A 111 -14.64 12.79 -24.50
CA GLU A 111 -14.77 11.71 -25.47
C GLU A 111 -14.82 10.32 -24.78
N VAL A 112 -14.07 10.15 -23.70
CA VAL A 112 -13.96 8.87 -22.96
C VAL A 112 -14.71 8.89 -21.63
N ALA A 113 -15.24 10.04 -21.19
CA ALA A 113 -15.94 10.19 -19.93
C ALA A 113 -17.28 9.43 -19.93
N VAL A 114 -17.61 8.80 -18.81
CA VAL A 114 -18.90 8.15 -18.53
C VAL A 114 -19.34 8.43 -17.10
N ALA A 115 -20.64 8.57 -16.88
CA ALA A 115 -21.23 8.46 -15.55
C ALA A 115 -21.37 6.98 -15.20
N HIS A 116 -21.09 6.62 -13.95
CA HIS A 116 -21.19 5.25 -13.47
C HIS A 116 -21.64 5.19 -12.01
N LEU A 117 -22.16 4.04 -11.61
CA LEU A 117 -22.51 3.76 -10.22
C LEU A 117 -21.24 3.57 -9.37
N SER A 118 -21.41 3.56 -8.05
CA SER A 118 -20.32 3.37 -7.08
C SER A 118 -19.70 1.97 -7.13
N ALA A 119 -18.58 1.78 -6.43
CA ALA A 119 -17.82 0.54 -6.39
C ALA A 119 -18.63 -0.67 -5.94
N ASP A 120 -19.52 -0.51 -4.95
CA ASP A 120 -20.45 -1.55 -4.46
C ASP A 120 -21.44 -2.04 -5.51
N ARG A 121 -21.66 -1.25 -6.57
CA ARG A 121 -22.46 -1.58 -7.76
C ARG A 121 -21.60 -1.95 -8.97
N GLY A 122 -20.31 -2.27 -8.76
CA GLY A 122 -19.40 -2.72 -9.81
C GLY A 122 -19.08 -1.68 -10.87
N TYR A 123 -19.16 -0.38 -10.56
CA TYR A 123 -18.91 0.73 -11.48
C TYR A 123 -19.79 0.70 -12.74
N GLN A 124 -20.99 0.12 -12.69
CA GLN A 124 -21.85 -0.02 -13.86
C GLN A 124 -22.07 1.34 -14.54
N PRO A 125 -21.77 1.50 -15.85
CA PRO A 125 -21.96 2.76 -16.56
C PRO A 125 -23.43 3.12 -16.68
N THR A 126 -23.75 4.41 -16.49
CA THR A 126 -25.10 4.96 -16.62
C THR A 126 -25.24 5.89 -17.81
N SER A 127 -24.12 6.23 -18.46
CA SER A 127 -24.08 6.94 -19.73
C SER A 127 -23.17 6.25 -20.73
N VAL A 128 -23.15 6.71 -21.99
CA VAL A 128 -22.35 6.13 -23.07
C VAL A 128 -21.23 7.10 -23.46
N ALA A 129 -19.98 6.61 -23.49
CA ALA A 129 -18.84 7.41 -23.94
C ALA A 129 -18.97 7.85 -25.40
N MET A 130 -18.51 9.05 -25.73
CA MET A 130 -18.56 9.57 -27.09
C MET A 130 -17.81 8.69 -28.08
N VAL A 131 -16.65 8.15 -27.69
CA VAL A 131 -15.86 7.20 -28.51
C VAL A 131 -16.64 5.93 -28.87
N ASN A 132 -17.48 5.41 -27.98
CA ASN A 132 -18.35 4.28 -28.24
C ASN A 132 -19.48 4.64 -29.20
N ILE A 133 -20.04 5.85 -29.07
CA ILE A 133 -21.04 6.38 -30.00
C ILE A 133 -20.44 6.53 -31.39
N ARG A 134 -19.25 7.11 -31.51
CA ARG A 134 -18.53 7.24 -32.79
C ARG A 134 -18.29 5.89 -33.45
N ALA A 135 -17.73 4.93 -32.70
CA ALA A 135 -17.44 3.59 -33.20
C ALA A 135 -18.72 2.85 -33.66
N THR A 136 -19.82 3.00 -32.91
CA THR A 136 -21.12 2.43 -33.27
C THR A 136 -21.69 3.06 -34.55
N LEU A 137 -21.66 4.37 -34.66
CA LEU A 137 -22.17 5.09 -35.82
C LEU A 137 -21.32 4.83 -37.06
N GLU A 138 -20.00 4.69 -36.89
CA GLU A 138 -19.09 4.27 -37.98
C GLU A 138 -19.41 2.84 -38.43
N ALA A 139 -19.67 1.93 -37.53
CA ALA A 139 -20.07 0.56 -37.83
C ALA A 139 -21.43 0.55 -38.58
N ALA A 140 -22.38 1.39 -38.15
CA ALA A 140 -23.67 1.53 -38.82
C ALA A 140 -23.55 2.09 -40.28
N GLU A 141 -22.63 3.03 -40.50
CA GLU A 141 -22.31 3.54 -41.85
C GLU A 141 -21.71 2.43 -42.72
N LYS A 142 -20.71 1.70 -42.20
CA LYS A 142 -20.07 0.57 -42.89
C LYS A 142 -21.07 -0.54 -43.24
N ALA A 143 -22.05 -0.76 -42.39
CA ALA A 143 -23.13 -1.72 -42.62
C ALA A 143 -24.25 -1.20 -43.56
N GLY A 144 -24.14 0.05 -44.04
CA GLY A 144 -25.16 0.66 -44.90
C GLY A 144 -26.47 1.00 -44.20
N ILE A 145 -26.49 1.05 -42.87
CA ILE A 145 -27.66 1.37 -42.04
C ILE A 145 -27.96 2.86 -42.07
N VAL A 146 -26.91 3.69 -42.02
CA VAL A 146 -27.03 5.15 -42.10
C VAL A 146 -25.99 5.70 -43.11
N PRO A 147 -26.33 6.74 -43.90
CA PRO A 147 -25.36 7.39 -44.75
C PRO A 147 -24.41 8.30 -43.93
N ALA A 148 -23.21 8.56 -44.48
CA ALA A 148 -22.15 9.37 -43.84
C ALA A 148 -22.65 10.75 -43.36
N VAL A 149 -23.57 11.38 -44.09
CA VAL A 149 -24.13 12.68 -43.71
C VAL A 149 -24.95 12.59 -42.44
N ILE A 150 -25.70 11.51 -42.27
CA ILE A 150 -26.50 11.29 -41.06
C ILE A 150 -25.60 10.90 -39.88
N ARG A 151 -24.60 10.04 -40.09
CA ARG A 151 -23.60 9.72 -39.10
C ARG A 151 -23.00 11.00 -38.50
N ARG A 152 -22.49 11.91 -39.31
CA ARG A 152 -21.87 13.15 -38.80
C ARG A 152 -22.83 14.00 -37.99
N LYS A 153 -24.08 14.14 -38.41
CA LYS A 153 -25.11 14.88 -37.68
C LYS A 153 -25.39 14.23 -36.30
N LEU A 154 -25.44 12.90 -36.23
CA LEU A 154 -25.66 12.19 -34.98
C LEU A 154 -24.46 12.33 -34.06
N GLU A 155 -23.23 12.33 -34.57
CA GLU A 155 -22.02 12.60 -33.80
C GLU A 155 -22.01 14.03 -33.24
N GLU A 156 -22.40 15.03 -34.06
CA GLU A 156 -22.53 16.42 -33.58
C GLU A 156 -23.58 16.53 -32.45
N ILE A 157 -24.76 15.92 -32.63
CA ILE A 157 -25.78 15.87 -31.61
C ILE A 157 -25.32 15.22 -30.30
N ALA A 158 -24.62 14.07 -30.42
CA ALA A 158 -24.08 13.37 -29.27
C ALA A 158 -23.01 14.20 -28.53
N LYS A 159 -22.17 14.93 -29.28
CA LYS A 159 -21.11 15.78 -28.72
C LYS A 159 -21.67 17.02 -27.98
N GLU A 160 -22.80 17.54 -28.42
CA GLU A 160 -23.48 18.65 -27.72
C GLU A 160 -24.10 18.24 -26.36
N LEU A 161 -24.35 16.94 -26.16
CA LEU A 161 -24.85 16.44 -24.88
C LEU A 161 -23.74 16.41 -23.82
N PHE A 162 -24.08 16.81 -22.61
CA PHE A 162 -23.19 16.61 -21.47
C PHE A 162 -22.95 15.11 -21.26
N TYR A 163 -21.73 14.68 -20.95
CA TYR A 163 -21.36 13.28 -20.95
C TYR A 163 -22.22 12.39 -20.03
N GLN A 164 -22.78 12.94 -18.95
CA GLN A 164 -23.66 12.20 -18.04
C GLN A 164 -25.03 11.89 -18.66
N ASP A 165 -25.47 12.70 -19.61
CA ASP A 165 -26.78 12.57 -20.26
C ASP A 165 -26.70 11.78 -21.57
N ARG A 166 -25.49 11.40 -22.01
CA ARG A 166 -25.30 10.68 -23.26
C ARG A 166 -25.86 9.28 -23.21
N SER A 167 -26.83 9.02 -24.06
CA SER A 167 -27.33 7.68 -24.38
C SER A 167 -27.74 7.61 -25.84
N TYR A 168 -27.80 6.42 -26.42
CA TYR A 168 -28.29 6.25 -27.78
C TYR A 168 -29.73 6.75 -27.94
N GLN A 169 -30.55 6.56 -26.91
CA GLN A 169 -31.94 7.04 -26.93
C GLN A 169 -32.00 8.56 -27.00
N GLU A 170 -31.27 9.27 -26.13
CA GLU A 170 -31.26 10.74 -26.10
C GLU A 170 -30.73 11.33 -27.41
N VAL A 171 -29.69 10.73 -28.01
CA VAL A 171 -29.15 11.14 -29.33
C VAL A 171 -30.19 10.99 -30.42
N LEU A 172 -30.96 9.90 -30.44
CA LEU A 172 -32.01 9.67 -31.43
C LEU A 172 -33.21 10.63 -31.22
N ASP A 173 -33.62 10.87 -30.00
CA ASP A 173 -34.74 11.78 -29.69
C ASP A 173 -34.40 13.22 -30.11
N ARG A 174 -33.19 13.68 -29.81
CA ARG A 174 -32.69 14.98 -30.29
C ARG A 174 -32.56 15.06 -31.82
N ALA A 175 -32.19 13.96 -32.45
CA ALA A 175 -32.12 13.89 -33.90
C ALA A 175 -33.51 13.98 -34.55
N GLU A 176 -34.54 13.39 -33.93
CA GLU A 176 -35.93 13.52 -34.38
C GLU A 176 -36.46 14.97 -34.24
N GLU A 177 -36.18 15.63 -33.11
CA GLU A 177 -36.51 17.05 -32.92
C GLU A 177 -35.88 17.95 -34.00
N ARG A 178 -34.71 17.55 -34.52
CA ARG A 178 -34.03 18.25 -35.62
C ARG A 178 -34.47 17.80 -37.04
N GLY A 179 -35.56 17.04 -37.11
CA GLY A 179 -36.17 16.65 -38.37
C GLY A 179 -35.51 15.47 -39.11
N LEU A 180 -34.76 14.62 -38.40
CA LEU A 180 -34.14 13.46 -38.99
C LEU A 180 -34.96 12.17 -38.92
N SER A 181 -36.19 12.20 -38.41
CA SER A 181 -37.06 11.06 -38.06
C SER A 181 -37.13 9.96 -39.15
N GLY A 182 -37.30 10.32 -40.38
CA GLY A 182 -37.42 9.35 -41.48
C GLY A 182 -36.17 8.53 -41.79
N GLN A 183 -35.03 8.86 -41.18
CA GLN A 183 -33.72 8.27 -41.49
C GLN A 183 -33.20 7.42 -40.29
N LEU A 184 -33.91 7.42 -39.16
CA LEU A 184 -33.45 6.82 -37.90
C LEU A 184 -34.03 5.42 -37.66
N GLU A 185 -35.14 5.06 -38.34
CA GLU A 185 -35.85 3.80 -38.04
C GLU A 185 -34.98 2.55 -38.26
N SER A 186 -34.13 2.55 -39.29
CA SER A 186 -33.17 1.46 -39.56
C SER A 186 -32.10 1.39 -38.47
N LEU A 187 -31.62 2.55 -38.00
CA LEU A 187 -30.65 2.63 -36.91
C LEU A 187 -31.23 2.15 -35.59
N ARG A 188 -32.46 2.55 -35.25
CA ARG A 188 -33.18 2.09 -34.01
C ARG A 188 -33.24 0.56 -33.96
N ARG A 189 -33.61 -0.08 -35.08
CA ARG A 189 -33.71 -1.54 -35.17
C ARG A 189 -32.34 -2.24 -35.12
N TRP A 190 -31.32 -1.59 -35.62
CA TRP A 190 -29.98 -2.18 -35.67
C TRP A 190 -29.20 -2.03 -34.36
N LEU A 191 -29.36 -0.94 -33.64
CA LEU A 191 -28.62 -0.60 -32.40
C LEU A 191 -28.56 -1.74 -31.37
N PRO A 192 -29.65 -2.49 -31.03
CA PRO A 192 -29.58 -3.52 -30.01
C PRO A 192 -28.55 -4.61 -30.28
N THR A 193 -28.15 -4.81 -31.53
CA THR A 193 -27.18 -5.87 -31.94
C THR A 193 -25.90 -5.30 -32.57
N GLY A 194 -25.91 -4.01 -32.89
CA GLY A 194 -24.82 -3.38 -33.64
C GLY A 194 -23.98 -2.39 -32.83
N GLN A 195 -24.25 -2.24 -31.53
CA GLN A 195 -23.42 -1.39 -30.67
C GLN A 195 -21.98 -1.90 -30.61
N VAL A 196 -21.04 -0.96 -30.65
CA VAL A 196 -19.61 -1.21 -30.53
C VAL A 196 -19.12 -0.60 -29.22
N ASP A 197 -18.63 -1.42 -28.33
CA ASP A 197 -17.91 -0.96 -27.14
C ASP A 197 -16.41 -0.92 -27.43
N GLN A 198 -15.96 0.21 -27.96
CA GLN A 198 -14.56 0.41 -28.31
C GLN A 198 -13.65 0.48 -27.09
N LYS A 199 -14.16 1.04 -25.97
CA LYS A 199 -13.39 1.08 -24.71
C LYS A 199 -13.09 -0.33 -24.22
N HIS A 200 -14.07 -1.20 -24.19
CA HIS A 200 -13.93 -2.59 -23.79
C HIS A 200 -12.95 -3.36 -24.71
N GLN A 201 -13.05 -3.16 -26.05
CA GLN A 201 -12.15 -3.80 -27.01
C GLN A 201 -10.70 -3.37 -26.80
N ASP A 202 -10.45 -2.07 -26.60
CA ASP A 202 -9.12 -1.54 -26.36
C ASP A 202 -8.54 -2.02 -25.02
N ALA A 203 -9.38 -2.16 -23.98
CA ALA A 203 -8.97 -2.70 -22.70
C ALA A 203 -8.50 -4.16 -22.80
N LEU A 204 -9.26 -5.02 -23.49
CA LEU A 204 -8.85 -6.40 -23.73
C LEU A 204 -7.57 -6.48 -24.59
N ALA A 205 -7.42 -5.65 -25.60
CA ALA A 205 -6.21 -5.59 -26.43
C ALA A 205 -4.98 -5.19 -25.59
N MET A 206 -5.13 -4.25 -24.65
CA MET A 206 -4.05 -3.89 -23.72
C MET A 206 -3.65 -5.06 -22.83
N LEU A 207 -4.61 -5.77 -22.23
CA LEU A 207 -4.31 -6.93 -21.37
C LEU A 207 -3.60 -8.04 -22.15
N GLN A 208 -3.98 -8.29 -23.41
CA GLN A 208 -3.29 -9.24 -24.29
C GLN A 208 -1.85 -8.80 -24.59
N THR A 209 -1.65 -7.51 -24.87
CA THR A 209 -0.32 -6.93 -25.10
C THR A 209 0.57 -7.05 -23.86
N MET A 210 0.02 -6.74 -22.68
CA MET A 210 0.72 -6.91 -21.42
C MET A 210 1.07 -8.37 -21.13
N THR A 211 0.16 -9.30 -21.41
CA THR A 211 0.40 -10.75 -21.25
C THR A 211 1.56 -11.20 -22.13
N ALA A 212 1.60 -10.78 -23.39
CA ALA A 212 2.69 -11.10 -24.30
C ALA A 212 4.05 -10.55 -23.81
N LEU A 213 4.05 -9.30 -23.34
CA LEU A 213 5.26 -8.68 -22.77
C LEU A 213 5.74 -9.44 -21.53
N LEU A 214 4.88 -9.67 -20.56
CA LEU A 214 5.24 -10.32 -19.29
C LEU A 214 5.76 -11.75 -19.49
N ASN A 215 5.16 -12.49 -20.42
CA ASN A 215 5.60 -13.84 -20.79
C ASN A 215 7.00 -13.85 -21.45
N SER A 216 7.41 -12.75 -22.07
CA SER A 216 8.77 -12.62 -22.65
C SER A 216 9.85 -12.36 -21.60
N ASN A 217 9.49 -12.17 -20.32
CA ASN A 217 10.38 -11.80 -19.22
C ASN A 217 11.31 -10.63 -19.57
N PRO A 218 10.75 -9.46 -19.92
CA PRO A 218 11.54 -8.35 -20.43
C PRO A 218 12.48 -7.80 -19.35
N PRO A 219 13.62 -7.22 -19.74
CA PRO A 219 14.44 -6.45 -18.79
C PRO A 219 13.66 -5.24 -18.26
N PRO A 220 14.08 -4.63 -17.14
CA PRO A 220 13.46 -3.41 -16.65
C PRO A 220 13.36 -2.34 -17.74
N LYS A 221 12.25 -1.61 -17.76
CA LYS A 221 12.01 -0.54 -18.73
C LYS A 221 13.12 0.51 -18.65
N ARG A 222 13.59 0.96 -19.81
CA ARG A 222 14.58 2.05 -19.91
C ARG A 222 13.92 3.29 -20.48
N VAL A 223 14.08 4.40 -19.77
CA VAL A 223 13.62 5.73 -20.21
C VAL A 223 14.79 6.58 -20.71
N ARG A 224 14.50 7.61 -21.54
CA ARG A 224 15.50 8.51 -22.12
C ARG A 224 15.56 9.89 -21.45
N TYR A 225 14.89 10.05 -20.31
CA TYR A 225 14.87 11.28 -19.52
C TYR A 225 15.41 11.04 -18.11
N SER A 226 15.88 12.10 -17.48
CA SER A 226 16.17 12.12 -16.04
C SER A 226 14.91 12.59 -15.31
N PHE A 227 14.51 11.86 -14.28
CA PHE A 227 13.35 12.27 -13.48
C PHE A 227 13.74 13.42 -12.54
N GLU A 228 13.01 14.53 -12.66
CA GLU A 228 13.26 15.74 -11.85
C GLU A 228 12.47 15.71 -10.54
N TYR A 229 13.16 15.71 -9.41
CA TYR A 229 12.58 15.78 -8.06
C TYR A 229 12.26 17.23 -7.73
N THR A 230 11.00 17.63 -7.94
CA THR A 230 10.53 18.99 -7.64
C THR A 230 9.82 19.05 -6.28
N ALA A 231 9.72 20.24 -5.67
CA ALA A 231 8.98 20.44 -4.42
C ALA A 231 7.52 19.91 -4.52
N ASN A 232 6.85 20.18 -5.63
CA ASN A 232 5.48 19.66 -5.86
C ASN A 232 5.44 18.12 -5.92
N TRP A 233 6.46 17.49 -6.48
CA TRP A 233 6.57 16.03 -6.47
C TRP A 233 6.73 15.50 -5.04
N GLU A 234 7.58 16.11 -4.23
CA GLU A 234 7.76 15.69 -2.83
C GLU A 234 6.47 15.85 -2.02
N ILE A 235 5.70 16.91 -2.25
CA ILE A 235 4.39 17.11 -1.63
C ILE A 235 3.40 16.02 -2.08
N ALA A 236 3.30 15.76 -3.39
CA ALA A 236 2.41 14.75 -3.94
C ALA A 236 2.81 13.33 -3.46
N ARG A 237 4.11 13.03 -3.45
CA ARG A 237 4.65 11.77 -2.94
C ARG A 237 4.35 11.57 -1.46
N SER A 238 4.51 12.61 -0.65
CA SER A 238 4.16 12.59 0.78
C SER A 238 2.66 12.32 0.97
N ARG A 239 1.80 13.01 0.21
CA ARG A 239 0.35 12.78 0.24
C ARG A 239 -0.02 11.37 -0.21
N ALA A 240 0.56 10.89 -1.30
CA ALA A 240 0.30 9.54 -1.81
C ALA A 240 0.74 8.42 -0.85
N GLY A 241 1.88 8.61 -0.17
CA GLY A 241 2.34 7.72 0.90
C GLY A 241 1.49 7.80 2.17
N SER A 242 0.70 8.85 2.31
CA SER A 242 -0.11 9.18 3.49
C SER A 242 -1.56 8.71 3.40
N LEU A 243 -2.02 8.25 2.24
CA LEU A 243 -3.38 7.76 2.08
C LEU A 243 -3.49 6.33 2.60
N HIS A 244 -4.08 6.18 3.77
CA HIS A 244 -4.60 4.88 4.21
C HIS A 244 -5.91 4.65 3.45
N VAL A 245 -5.90 3.75 2.49
CA VAL A 245 -7.14 3.27 1.86
C VAL A 245 -7.86 2.44 2.91
N ASP A 246 -9.07 2.83 3.27
CA ASP A 246 -9.96 2.02 4.08
C ASP A 246 -10.33 0.75 3.28
N SER A 247 -9.52 -0.30 3.47
CA SER A 247 -9.72 -1.61 2.82
C SER A 247 -11.03 -2.30 3.24
N LEU A 248 -11.75 -1.74 4.22
CA LEU A 248 -13.00 -2.27 4.74
C LEU A 248 -14.25 -1.51 4.25
N GLY A 249 -14.08 -0.48 3.42
CA GLY A 249 -15.21 0.25 2.78
C GLY A 249 -16.12 1.00 3.75
N ARG A 250 -15.62 1.40 4.93
CA ARG A 250 -16.41 2.08 5.97
C ARG A 250 -16.57 3.59 5.79
N GLY A 251 -15.91 4.17 4.81
CA GLY A 251 -16.01 5.60 4.50
C GLY A 251 -15.21 6.54 5.41
N ASP A 252 -14.50 6.02 6.40
CA ASP A 252 -13.67 6.80 7.32
C ASP A 252 -12.22 6.87 6.81
N THR A 253 -11.99 7.65 5.78
CA THR A 253 -10.63 7.88 5.26
C THR A 253 -9.94 8.96 6.09
N ILE A 254 -9.03 8.57 6.95
CA ILE A 254 -8.12 9.51 7.63
C ILE A 254 -6.83 9.62 6.82
N PHE A 255 -6.45 10.86 6.48
CA PHE A 255 -5.16 11.10 5.85
C PHE A 255 -4.03 10.79 6.84
N MET A 256 -2.98 10.10 6.40
CA MET A 256 -1.81 9.76 7.22
C MET A 256 -1.22 10.99 7.91
N ASP A 257 -1.22 12.16 7.26
CA ASP A 257 -0.77 13.40 7.87
C ASP A 257 -1.53 13.76 9.15
N ARG A 258 -2.84 13.46 9.23
CA ARG A 258 -3.64 13.68 10.44
C ARG A 258 -3.24 12.72 11.55
N LEU A 259 -3.01 11.45 11.24
CA LEU A 259 -2.49 10.47 12.19
C LEU A 259 -1.09 10.87 12.68
N LEU A 260 -0.23 11.34 11.76
CA LEU A 260 1.11 11.82 12.12
C LEU A 260 1.05 13.11 12.95
N ASP A 261 0.06 13.98 12.74
CA ASP A 261 -0.13 15.17 13.58
C ASP A 261 -0.53 14.77 15.01
N GLU A 262 -1.46 13.82 15.18
CA GLU A 262 -1.79 13.27 16.51
C GLU A 262 -0.54 12.68 17.18
N LEU A 263 0.24 11.86 16.45
CA LEU A 263 1.48 11.31 16.97
C LEU A 263 2.51 12.39 17.36
N ARG A 264 2.60 13.48 16.58
CA ARG A 264 3.51 14.61 16.89
C ARG A 264 3.08 15.38 18.15
N LEU A 265 1.78 15.46 18.40
CA LEU A 265 1.24 16.08 19.61
C LEU A 265 1.51 15.25 20.88
N GLU A 266 1.75 13.96 20.75
CA GLU A 266 2.17 13.06 21.83
C GLU A 266 3.66 13.22 22.24
N GLY A 267 4.36 14.21 21.70
CA GLY A 267 5.71 14.60 22.13
C GLY A 267 6.75 13.47 22.06
N ASP A 268 7.09 12.88 23.21
CA ASP A 268 8.12 11.84 23.32
C ASP A 268 7.79 10.59 22.49
N LEU A 269 6.51 10.26 22.32
CA LEU A 269 6.07 9.11 21.52
C LEU A 269 6.50 9.25 20.05
N TYR A 270 6.41 10.47 19.50
CA TYR A 270 6.88 10.73 18.13
C TYR A 270 8.37 10.45 17.95
N ALA A 271 9.20 10.94 18.89
CA ALA A 271 10.64 10.73 18.85
C ALA A 271 11.02 9.24 18.95
N GLN A 272 10.39 8.52 19.89
CA GLN A 272 10.59 7.08 20.07
C GLN A 272 10.14 6.28 18.85
N THR A 273 8.95 6.58 18.30
CA THR A 273 8.41 5.91 17.12
C THR A 273 9.32 6.15 15.91
N ARG A 274 9.76 7.39 15.69
CA ARG A 274 10.66 7.73 14.59
C ARG A 274 11.98 6.96 14.66
N GLN A 275 12.57 6.85 15.83
CA GLN A 275 13.80 6.09 16.04
C GLN A 275 13.57 4.58 15.79
N ALA A 276 12.49 4.03 16.31
CA ALA A 276 12.13 2.62 16.07
C ALA A 276 11.88 2.33 14.59
N VAL A 277 11.17 3.20 13.88
CA VAL A 277 10.91 3.08 12.45
C VAL A 277 12.21 3.17 11.64
N LEU A 278 13.14 4.06 11.99
CA LEU A 278 14.44 4.15 11.32
C LEU A 278 15.23 2.84 11.45
N LEU A 279 15.32 2.29 12.65
CA LEU A 279 15.98 1.00 12.88
C LEU A 279 15.30 -0.13 12.11
N ARG A 280 13.97 -0.12 12.08
CA ARG A 280 13.18 -1.08 11.30
C ARG A 280 13.47 -0.97 9.80
N CYS A 281 13.53 0.24 9.24
CA CYS A 281 13.87 0.46 7.84
C CYS A 281 15.27 -0.10 7.49
N LEU A 282 16.27 0.15 8.33
CA LEU A 282 17.62 -0.35 8.13
C LEU A 282 17.68 -1.89 8.21
N ALA A 283 16.97 -2.50 9.16
CA ALA A 283 16.90 -3.95 9.30
C ALA A 283 16.20 -4.62 8.10
N LEU A 284 15.08 -4.06 7.63
CA LEU A 284 14.37 -4.55 6.45
C LEU A 284 15.21 -4.38 5.17
N GLU A 285 15.97 -3.30 5.05
CA GLU A 285 16.87 -3.11 3.91
C GLU A 285 18.02 -4.13 3.92
N GLU A 286 18.58 -4.45 5.10
CA GLU A 286 19.58 -5.51 5.23
C GLU A 286 18.99 -6.88 4.87
N ALA A 287 17.80 -7.23 5.34
CA ALA A 287 17.11 -8.46 4.96
C ALA A 287 16.93 -8.56 3.44
N ARG A 288 16.52 -7.46 2.78
CA ARG A 288 16.40 -7.41 1.31
C ARG A 288 17.76 -7.59 0.62
N ARG A 289 18.80 -6.92 1.13
CA ARG A 289 20.16 -7.01 0.59
C ARG A 289 20.71 -8.44 0.66
N GLN A 290 20.35 -9.18 1.71
CA GLN A 290 20.73 -10.60 1.88
C GLN A 290 19.79 -11.56 1.12
N GLY A 291 18.78 -11.04 0.41
CA GLY A 291 17.84 -11.87 -0.36
C GLY A 291 16.89 -12.70 0.51
N VAL A 292 16.60 -12.24 1.73
CA VAL A 292 15.73 -12.96 2.65
C VAL A 292 14.29 -12.94 2.17
N ILE A 293 13.74 -14.11 1.91
CA ILE A 293 12.32 -14.32 1.60
C ILE A 293 11.72 -15.04 2.81
N PRO A 294 10.83 -14.37 3.60
CA PRO A 294 10.22 -15.02 4.75
C PRO A 294 9.44 -16.27 4.35
N THR A 295 9.80 -17.40 4.95
CA THR A 295 9.07 -18.65 4.75
C THR A 295 7.74 -18.64 5.50
N PRO A 296 6.74 -19.48 5.12
CA PRO A 296 5.48 -19.60 5.86
C PRO A 296 5.67 -19.90 7.36
N GLY A 297 6.70 -20.67 7.73
CA GLY A 297 7.06 -20.95 9.12
C GLY A 297 7.53 -19.71 9.87
N MET A 298 8.35 -18.86 9.26
CA MET A 298 8.79 -17.59 9.85
C MET A 298 7.62 -16.62 10.05
N VAL A 299 6.75 -16.52 9.07
CA VAL A 299 5.53 -15.68 9.14
C VAL A 299 4.60 -16.16 10.25
N HIS A 300 4.40 -17.47 10.36
CA HIS A 300 3.59 -18.05 11.43
C HIS A 300 4.19 -17.76 12.81
N ALA A 301 5.50 -17.93 12.97
CA ALA A 301 6.20 -17.63 14.24
C ALA A 301 6.11 -16.15 14.60
N ALA A 302 6.25 -15.23 13.63
CA ALA A 302 6.04 -13.81 13.85
C ALA A 302 4.61 -13.50 14.30
N ALA A 303 3.60 -14.09 13.64
CA ALA A 303 2.19 -13.93 14.01
C ALA A 303 1.89 -14.48 15.42
N GLN A 304 2.48 -15.60 15.82
CA GLN A 304 2.33 -16.14 17.18
C GLN A 304 2.94 -15.20 18.22
N ARG A 305 4.17 -14.71 18.00
CA ARG A 305 4.82 -13.74 18.91
C ARG A 305 4.00 -12.46 19.03
N PHE A 306 3.55 -11.92 17.91
CA PHE A 306 2.70 -10.73 17.87
C PHE A 306 1.43 -10.92 18.68
N ARG A 307 0.68 -11.99 18.43
CA ARG A 307 -0.56 -12.30 19.16
C ARG A 307 -0.32 -12.50 20.63
N GLY A 308 0.75 -13.17 21.02
CA GLY A 308 1.15 -13.34 22.41
C GLY A 308 1.48 -12.02 23.10
N ALA A 309 2.22 -11.13 22.43
CA ALA A 309 2.57 -9.81 22.95
C ALA A 309 1.36 -8.89 23.13
N MET A 310 0.36 -8.99 22.21
CA MET A 310 -0.87 -8.20 22.24
C MET A 310 -1.98 -8.84 23.08
N GLY A 311 -1.78 -10.02 23.68
CA GLY A 311 -2.80 -10.72 24.45
C GLY A 311 -3.95 -11.28 23.60
N ILE A 312 -3.75 -11.48 22.29
CA ILE A 312 -4.76 -11.95 21.36
C ILE A 312 -4.78 -13.48 21.36
N GLY A 313 -5.58 -14.08 22.26
CA GLY A 313 -5.62 -15.52 22.51
C GLY A 313 -6.60 -16.30 21.64
N ASP A 314 -7.68 -15.67 21.18
CA ASP A 314 -8.80 -16.31 20.51
C ASP A 314 -9.20 -15.61 19.19
N PRO A 315 -9.98 -16.28 18.30
CA PRO A 315 -10.38 -15.71 17.02
C PRO A 315 -11.25 -14.45 17.10
N VAL A 316 -12.06 -14.31 18.15
CA VAL A 316 -12.97 -13.16 18.31
C VAL A 316 -12.17 -11.91 18.63
N THR A 317 -11.27 -12.01 19.61
CA THR A 317 -10.32 -10.93 19.97
C THR A 317 -9.45 -10.55 18.77
N PHE A 318 -9.01 -11.54 17.98
CA PHE A 318 -8.25 -11.26 16.76
C PHE A 318 -9.05 -10.50 15.71
N GLN A 319 -10.31 -10.88 15.48
CA GLN A 319 -11.17 -10.17 14.53
C GLN A 319 -11.48 -8.74 14.99
N SER A 320 -11.67 -8.53 16.30
CA SER A 320 -11.84 -7.18 16.87
C SER A 320 -10.59 -6.34 16.64
N TRP A 321 -9.41 -6.89 16.91
CA TRP A 321 -8.14 -6.23 16.69
C TRP A 321 -7.94 -5.82 15.21
N LEU A 322 -8.21 -6.72 14.26
CA LEU A 322 -8.16 -6.41 12.82
C LEU A 322 -9.07 -5.23 12.47
N THR A 323 -10.28 -5.27 12.99
CA THR A 323 -11.29 -4.23 12.78
C THR A 323 -10.86 -2.87 13.33
N GLU A 324 -10.32 -2.83 14.55
CA GLU A 324 -9.84 -1.60 15.22
C GLU A 324 -8.60 -1.01 14.53
N ASN A 325 -7.78 -1.87 13.93
CA ASN A 325 -6.57 -1.46 13.22
C ASN A 325 -6.79 -1.28 11.69
N HIS A 326 -8.04 -1.33 11.22
CA HIS A 326 -8.41 -1.16 9.81
C HIS A 326 -7.65 -2.08 8.86
N LEU A 327 -7.41 -3.34 9.29
CA LEU A 327 -6.72 -4.36 8.50
C LEU A 327 -7.68 -5.50 8.15
N ASN A 328 -7.51 -6.04 6.94
CA ASN A 328 -8.04 -7.35 6.60
C ASN A 328 -7.00 -8.46 6.88
N HIS A 329 -7.39 -9.72 6.66
CA HIS A 329 -6.53 -10.86 6.95
C HIS A 329 -5.26 -10.91 6.07
N ASP A 330 -5.38 -10.56 4.80
CA ASP A 330 -4.25 -10.57 3.86
C ASP A 330 -3.25 -9.46 4.20
N GLU A 331 -3.72 -8.28 4.55
CA GLU A 331 -2.88 -7.16 5.02
C GLU A 331 -2.17 -7.50 6.33
N PHE A 332 -2.83 -8.20 7.24
CA PHE A 332 -2.18 -8.72 8.44
C PHE A 332 -1.06 -9.72 8.10
N LEU A 333 -1.29 -10.62 7.13
CA LEU A 333 -0.24 -11.54 6.71
C LEU A 333 0.95 -10.82 6.06
N GLU A 334 0.71 -9.77 5.26
CA GLU A 334 1.80 -8.94 4.72
C GLU A 334 2.58 -8.23 5.84
N LEU A 335 1.89 -7.68 6.83
CA LEU A 335 2.53 -7.10 8.02
C LEU A 335 3.40 -8.15 8.74
N MET A 336 2.92 -9.37 8.90
CA MET A 336 3.68 -10.46 9.55
C MET A 336 4.85 -10.95 8.70
N LYS A 337 4.82 -10.82 7.37
CA LYS A 337 5.99 -11.06 6.52
C LYS A 337 7.10 -10.05 6.79
N GLU A 338 6.74 -8.77 6.92
CA GLU A 338 7.70 -7.73 7.28
C GLU A 338 8.27 -7.95 8.69
N GLU A 339 7.42 -8.33 9.68
CA GLU A 339 7.86 -8.69 11.02
C GLU A 339 8.85 -9.87 11.00
N ALA A 340 8.58 -10.90 10.20
CA ALA A 340 9.47 -12.04 10.07
C ALA A 340 10.84 -11.68 9.46
N ALA A 341 10.86 -10.78 8.49
CA ALA A 341 12.10 -10.25 7.91
C ALA A 341 12.89 -9.38 8.90
N PHE A 342 12.17 -8.54 9.66
CA PHE A 342 12.74 -7.72 10.72
C PHE A 342 13.35 -8.58 11.84
N ASP A 343 12.63 -9.60 12.30
CA ASP A 343 13.11 -10.54 13.31
C ASP A 343 14.38 -11.26 12.85
N TRP A 344 14.41 -11.70 11.59
CA TRP A 344 15.61 -12.30 11.02
C TRP A 344 16.81 -11.35 11.07
N ALA A 345 16.64 -10.11 10.65
CA ALA A 345 17.72 -9.12 10.66
C ALA A 345 18.18 -8.79 12.09
N ARG A 346 17.24 -8.69 13.04
CA ARG A 346 17.56 -8.50 14.45
C ARG A 346 18.37 -9.66 14.99
N ASP A 347 17.96 -10.91 14.76
CA ASP A 347 18.65 -12.10 15.24
C ASP A 347 20.08 -12.20 14.68
N GLN A 348 20.31 -11.74 13.43
CA GLN A 348 21.66 -11.63 12.88
C GLN A 348 22.50 -10.53 13.56
N ALA A 349 21.88 -9.41 13.92
CA ALA A 349 22.56 -8.27 14.54
C ALA A 349 22.87 -8.48 16.03
N GLU A 350 22.08 -9.28 16.76
CA GLU A 350 22.25 -9.51 18.22
C GLU A 350 23.63 -10.08 18.58
N LEU A 351 24.31 -10.79 17.65
CA LEU A 351 25.63 -11.36 17.89
C LEU A 351 26.73 -10.32 18.15
N ASP A 352 26.58 -9.07 17.68
CA ASP A 352 27.60 -8.04 17.75
C ASP A 352 27.21 -6.81 18.61
N THR A 353 25.95 -6.69 19.04
CA THR A 353 25.46 -5.46 19.72
C THR A 353 26.06 -5.26 21.09
N THR A 354 26.38 -6.32 21.85
CA THR A 354 26.91 -6.23 23.21
C THR A 354 28.22 -5.43 23.27
N ALA A 355 29.06 -5.53 22.25
CA ALA A 355 30.32 -4.79 22.17
C ALA A 355 30.10 -3.26 22.03
N LEU A 356 28.98 -2.83 21.44
CA LEU A 356 28.67 -1.42 21.19
C LEU A 356 27.92 -0.74 22.36
N VAL A 357 27.37 -1.53 23.30
CA VAL A 357 26.59 -0.99 24.44
C VAL A 357 27.39 0.02 25.28
N PRO A 358 28.65 -0.23 25.69
CA PRO A 358 29.39 0.76 26.47
C PRO A 358 29.59 2.08 25.75
N ASP A 359 29.82 2.07 24.44
CA ASP A 359 30.02 3.30 23.66
C ASP A 359 28.70 4.07 23.50
N TYR A 360 27.61 3.38 23.25
CA TYR A 360 26.28 3.99 23.23
C TYR A 360 25.90 4.64 24.58
N LEU A 361 26.19 3.97 25.69
CA LEU A 361 25.98 4.54 27.04
C LEU A 361 26.85 5.79 27.28
N ARG A 362 28.07 5.86 26.71
CA ARG A 362 28.92 7.06 26.78
C ARG A 362 28.31 8.21 26.00
N VAL A 363 27.87 7.98 24.77
CA VAL A 363 27.25 8.99 23.91
C VAL A 363 25.96 9.53 24.52
N THR A 364 25.17 8.67 25.19
CA THR A 364 23.92 9.07 25.85
C THR A 364 24.09 9.58 27.27
N GLY A 365 25.34 9.66 27.79
CA GLY A 365 25.64 10.13 29.13
C GLY A 365 25.22 9.20 30.26
N GLN A 366 24.77 7.99 29.97
CA GLN A 366 24.32 7.02 30.98
C GLN A 366 25.46 6.21 31.60
N TYR A 367 26.60 6.13 30.92
CA TYR A 367 27.74 5.31 31.32
C TYR A 367 28.24 5.63 32.74
N PRO A 368 28.54 6.92 33.10
CA PRO A 368 29.09 7.24 34.41
C PRO A 368 28.14 6.80 35.57
N ARG A 369 26.85 7.03 35.43
CA ARG A 369 25.83 6.69 36.43
C ARG A 369 25.79 5.17 36.65
N LEU A 370 25.72 4.39 35.57
CA LEU A 370 25.65 2.93 35.66
C LEU A 370 26.96 2.32 36.18
N TRP A 371 28.10 2.88 35.73
CA TRP A 371 29.43 2.47 36.18
C TRP A 371 29.59 2.70 37.70
N CYS A 372 29.32 3.89 38.20
CA CYS A 372 29.41 4.21 39.63
C CYS A 372 28.55 3.27 40.44
N ARG A 373 27.28 3.07 40.04
CA ARG A 373 26.36 2.17 40.73
C ARG A 373 26.87 0.71 40.75
N ALA A 374 27.36 0.23 39.61
CA ALA A 374 27.89 -1.15 39.53
C ALA A 374 29.12 -1.33 40.42
N ARG A 375 30.01 -0.34 40.45
CA ARG A 375 31.21 -0.34 41.31
C ARG A 375 30.86 -0.27 42.79
N GLU A 376 29.94 0.61 43.19
CA GLU A 376 29.45 0.72 44.59
C GLU A 376 28.83 -0.59 45.05
N LYS A 377 27.95 -1.18 44.21
CA LYS A 377 27.34 -2.48 44.51
C LYS A 377 28.40 -3.57 44.69
N GLN A 378 29.38 -3.62 43.80
CA GLN A 378 30.44 -4.59 43.88
C GLN A 378 31.24 -4.45 45.20
N HIS A 379 31.69 -3.25 45.54
CA HIS A 379 32.46 -2.98 46.74
C HIS A 379 31.65 -3.30 48.02
N LEU A 380 30.39 -2.91 48.06
CA LEU A 380 29.54 -3.20 49.24
C LEU A 380 29.38 -4.71 49.42
N LEU A 381 29.02 -5.43 48.38
CA LEU A 381 28.81 -6.88 48.47
C LEU A 381 30.12 -7.64 48.79
N GLU A 382 31.23 -7.20 48.23
CA GLU A 382 32.58 -7.78 48.56
C GLU A 382 32.93 -7.55 50.04
N SER A 383 32.67 -6.35 50.57
CA SER A 383 32.97 -6.04 51.98
C SER A 383 32.11 -6.83 52.99
N GLN A 384 30.95 -7.31 52.53
CA GLN A 384 30.06 -8.13 53.33
C GLN A 384 30.22 -9.64 53.10
N GLY A 385 31.16 -10.06 52.26
CA GLY A 385 31.33 -11.46 51.88
C GLY A 385 30.24 -12.00 50.95
N LEU A 386 29.43 -11.11 50.33
CA LEU A 386 28.28 -11.42 49.48
C LEU A 386 28.59 -11.24 48.00
N GLN A 387 29.82 -11.49 47.57
CA GLN A 387 30.22 -11.37 46.16
C GLN A 387 29.33 -12.23 45.23
N TYR A 388 28.98 -13.42 45.71
CA TYR A 388 28.11 -14.40 45.03
C TYR A 388 26.98 -14.80 46.02
N PRO A 389 26.00 -13.92 46.25
CA PRO A 389 24.97 -14.20 47.27
C PRO A 389 24.07 -15.36 46.82
N SER A 390 23.64 -16.16 47.77
CA SER A 390 22.65 -17.22 47.64
C SER A 390 21.28 -16.77 48.19
N SER A 391 20.24 -17.53 47.89
CA SER A 391 18.89 -17.29 48.47
C SER A 391 18.91 -17.35 50.01
N LEU A 392 19.83 -18.13 50.61
CA LEU A 392 20.03 -18.18 52.04
C LEU A 392 20.57 -16.86 52.61
N ASP A 393 21.50 -16.22 51.92
CA ASP A 393 22.08 -14.93 52.30
C ASP A 393 21.04 -13.80 52.23
N ALA A 394 20.08 -13.91 51.33
CA ALA A 394 18.97 -12.98 51.18
C ALA A 394 17.83 -13.25 52.18
N GLY A 395 17.75 -14.45 52.74
CA GLY A 395 16.62 -14.88 53.55
C GLY A 395 15.29 -14.97 52.80
N LEU A 396 15.34 -15.14 51.49
CA LEU A 396 14.17 -15.20 50.63
C LEU A 396 14.18 -16.48 49.77
N THR A 397 13.00 -17.00 49.53
CA THR A 397 12.80 -18.00 48.46
C THR A 397 12.86 -17.35 47.10
N ASP A 398 13.04 -18.15 46.06
CA ASP A 398 13.10 -17.68 44.67
C ASP A 398 11.81 -16.96 44.28
N ASP A 399 10.64 -17.45 44.71
CA ASP A 399 9.35 -16.82 44.44
C ASP A 399 9.17 -15.47 45.20
N GLU A 400 9.67 -15.37 46.41
CA GLU A 400 9.66 -14.11 47.18
C GLU A 400 10.59 -13.08 46.56
N LEU A 401 11.76 -13.51 46.06
CA LEU A 401 12.71 -12.66 45.33
C LEU A 401 12.10 -12.12 44.03
N LEU A 402 11.39 -12.96 43.26
CA LEU A 402 10.69 -12.53 42.05
C LEU A 402 9.58 -11.53 42.39
N ARG A 403 8.73 -11.80 43.40
CA ARG A 403 7.70 -10.84 43.83
C ARG A 403 8.32 -9.53 44.27
N TRP A 404 9.36 -9.57 45.09
CA TRP A 404 10.06 -8.36 45.49
C TRP A 404 10.52 -7.54 44.28
N TYR A 405 11.15 -8.20 43.26
CA TYR A 405 11.64 -7.49 42.13
C TYR A 405 10.53 -6.88 41.25
N PHE A 406 9.50 -7.66 40.96
CA PHE A 406 8.43 -7.19 40.08
C PHE A 406 7.42 -6.30 40.80
N GLU A 407 6.92 -6.72 41.97
CA GLU A 407 5.82 -6.04 42.64
C GLU A 407 6.31 -4.86 43.49
N VAL A 408 7.37 -5.06 44.23
CA VAL A 408 7.87 -4.00 45.17
C VAL A 408 8.77 -3.01 44.41
N ARG A 409 9.71 -3.50 43.62
CA ARG A 409 10.71 -2.64 42.99
C ARG A 409 10.21 -2.02 41.67
N LEU A 410 9.50 -2.78 40.85
CA LEU A 410 9.01 -2.32 39.53
C LEU A 410 7.54 -1.91 39.52
N GLY A 411 6.77 -2.19 40.59
CA GLY A 411 5.36 -1.84 40.72
C GLY A 411 4.45 -2.55 39.69
N ARG A 412 4.80 -3.76 39.26
CA ARG A 412 4.04 -4.53 38.27
C ARG A 412 3.98 -6.02 38.65
N PRO A 413 2.96 -6.77 38.17
CA PRO A 413 2.87 -8.20 38.49
C PRO A 413 4.01 -9.02 37.88
N VAL A 414 4.30 -10.18 38.49
CA VAL A 414 5.26 -11.15 37.93
C VAL A 414 4.75 -11.63 36.59
N PRO A 415 5.58 -11.59 35.51
CA PRO A 415 5.18 -12.08 34.20
C PRO A 415 4.83 -13.56 34.19
N THR A 416 3.79 -13.94 33.46
CA THR A 416 3.39 -15.35 33.28
C THR A 416 4.43 -16.16 32.51
N ASP A 417 5.17 -15.53 31.57
CA ASP A 417 6.30 -16.13 30.85
C ASP A 417 7.60 -15.42 31.25
N LEU A 418 8.22 -15.95 32.31
CA LEU A 418 9.48 -15.42 32.82
C LEU A 418 10.64 -15.65 31.85
N ALA A 419 10.61 -16.73 31.06
CA ALA A 419 11.65 -17.01 30.10
C ALA A 419 11.65 -16.00 28.94
N LEU A 420 10.48 -15.62 28.47
CA LEU A 420 10.31 -14.53 27.49
C LEU A 420 10.81 -13.20 28.06
N TYR A 421 10.41 -12.89 29.32
CA TYR A 421 10.87 -11.66 29.98
C TYR A 421 12.40 -11.59 30.06
N CYS A 422 13.06 -12.66 30.49
CA CYS A 422 14.53 -12.71 30.60
C CYS A 422 15.22 -12.43 29.26
N ARG A 423 14.74 -13.04 28.19
CA ARG A 423 15.26 -12.78 26.83
C ARG A 423 15.07 -11.32 26.39
N LEU A 424 13.86 -10.77 26.60
CA LEU A 424 13.58 -9.38 26.24
C LEU A 424 14.38 -8.37 27.10
N ALA A 425 14.72 -8.74 28.33
CA ALA A 425 15.56 -7.95 29.22
C ALA A 425 17.08 -8.16 28.97
N GLY A 426 17.47 -8.99 27.99
CA GLY A 426 18.85 -9.22 27.60
C GLY A 426 19.62 -10.19 28.52
N PHE A 427 18.93 -11.01 29.34
CA PHE A 427 19.56 -12.06 30.13
C PHE A 427 19.67 -13.35 29.34
N ALA A 428 20.83 -14.01 29.45
CA ALA A 428 21.09 -15.26 28.74
C ALA A 428 20.10 -16.37 29.14
N ASP A 429 19.73 -16.42 30.41
CA ASP A 429 18.80 -17.40 30.98
C ASP A 429 18.19 -16.90 32.29
N GLY A 430 17.23 -17.66 32.84
CA GLY A 430 16.59 -17.38 34.11
C GLY A 430 17.57 -17.36 35.30
N SER A 431 18.63 -18.16 35.25
CA SER A 431 19.64 -18.20 36.32
C SER A 431 20.50 -16.93 36.35
N SER A 432 20.83 -16.36 35.19
CA SER A 432 21.57 -15.09 35.09
C SER A 432 20.69 -13.92 35.57
N PHE A 433 19.41 -13.93 35.24
CA PHE A 433 18.44 -12.98 35.79
C PHE A 433 18.32 -13.09 37.28
N GLN A 434 18.13 -14.30 37.81
CA GLN A 434 18.00 -14.54 39.24
C GLN A 434 19.23 -14.07 40.02
N ARG A 435 20.43 -14.36 39.56
CA ARG A 435 21.68 -13.84 40.14
C ARG A 435 21.72 -12.31 40.16
N ALA A 436 21.25 -11.67 39.10
CA ALA A 436 21.27 -10.21 39.00
C ALA A 436 20.30 -9.56 40.02
N ILE A 437 19.07 -10.09 40.16
CA ILE A 437 18.09 -9.55 41.11
C ILE A 437 18.47 -9.90 42.56
N LEU A 438 19.10 -11.04 42.81
CA LEU A 438 19.59 -11.41 44.14
C LEU A 438 20.73 -10.47 44.59
N ARG A 439 21.70 -10.17 43.71
CA ARG A 439 22.73 -9.15 44.00
C ARG A 439 22.12 -7.76 44.22
N GLU A 440 21.07 -7.42 43.51
CA GLU A 440 20.37 -6.14 43.69
C GLU A 440 19.66 -6.08 45.04
N TYR A 441 18.99 -7.16 45.43
CA TYR A 441 18.32 -7.26 46.73
C TYR A 441 19.30 -7.12 47.88
N CYS A 442 20.37 -7.92 47.90
CA CYS A 442 21.40 -7.87 48.93
C CYS A 442 22.08 -6.50 49.01
N TYR A 443 22.34 -5.86 47.85
CA TYR A 443 22.89 -4.50 47.82
C TYR A 443 21.97 -3.48 48.51
N LEU A 444 20.66 -3.49 48.21
CA LEU A 444 19.71 -2.55 48.77
C LEU A 444 19.45 -2.83 50.25
N SER A 445 19.45 -4.09 50.67
CA SER A 445 19.25 -4.49 52.08
C SER A 445 20.41 -4.13 52.99
N HIS A 446 21.62 -3.94 52.43
CA HIS A 446 22.81 -3.59 53.20
C HIS A 446 23.26 -2.13 52.97
N GLN A 447 22.49 -1.33 52.27
CA GLN A 447 22.74 0.11 52.21
C GLN A 447 22.50 0.74 53.61
N PRO A 448 23.39 1.61 54.08
CA PRO A 448 23.11 2.34 55.33
C PRO A 448 21.84 3.21 55.13
N ILE A 449 20.92 3.08 56.08
CA ILE A 449 19.74 3.98 56.15
C ILE A 449 20.26 5.34 56.56
N TYR A 450 20.33 6.30 55.61
CA TYR A 450 20.61 7.70 55.88
C TYR A 450 19.32 8.50 56.10
#